data_a3cb506a12b9184a9f97e1fb0d78a914
#
_entry.id   a3cb506a12b9184a9f97e1fb0d78a914
#
_cell.length_a   1.000
_cell.length_b   1.000
_cell.length_c   1.000
_cell.angle_alpha   90.00
_cell.angle_beta   90.00
_cell.angle_gamma   90.00
#
_symmetry.space_group_name_H-M   'P 1'
#
loop_
_entity.id
_entity.type
_entity.pdbx_description
1 polymer ?
#
loop_
_entity_poly.entity_id
_entity_poly.type
_entity_poly.pdbx_seq_one_letter_code
_entity_poly.pdbx_strand_id
1 'polypeptide(L)'
;MRTRCMASVLGFLLAAGQPRIAISAVLEQDGSTLRIPASPALVLQIDAAFKPLLPLRIPIAGKTTADRRIFVDADAEASIRRLVIVQYETVNPGVKFSFVYPARPPAEFGAQTFQFHAYVHDDERAAARSPDAEAGLTRAFLVEQGFRVPRLFRLARLARVADGDGQSEVIFFYIENADADFAPGPLPGADEDGDLALDAASKQAILERLKSAVHLVP
;
A
#
# COMPACT_ATOMS: atom_id res chain seq x y z
N MET A 1 32.59 14.97 -70.33
CA MET A 1 32.86 14.43 -68.99
C MET A 1 32.48 15.46 -67.96
N ARG A 2 31.38 15.27 -67.23
CA ARG A 2 30.92 16.18 -66.16
C ARG A 2 30.86 15.37 -64.88
N THR A 3 31.78 15.66 -63.96
CA THR A 3 31.90 15.04 -62.64
C THR A 3 30.88 15.72 -61.71
N ARG A 4 29.93 14.98 -61.16
CA ARG A 4 28.99 15.45 -60.14
C ARG A 4 29.55 15.12 -58.76
N CYS A 5 29.84 16.15 -57.96
CA CYS A 5 30.10 16.02 -56.55
C CYS A 5 28.78 15.78 -55.78
N MET A 6 28.68 14.67 -55.06
CA MET A 6 27.63 14.42 -54.08
C MET A 6 28.11 14.94 -52.73
N ALA A 7 27.42 15.92 -52.19
CA ALA A 7 27.60 16.39 -50.85
C ALA A 7 26.68 15.57 -49.90
N SER A 8 27.30 14.80 -49.00
CA SER A 8 26.61 14.09 -47.93
C SER A 8 26.31 15.05 -46.79
N VAL A 9 25.07 15.30 -46.53
CA VAL A 9 24.62 16.03 -45.34
C VAL A 9 24.45 15.02 -44.21
N LEU A 10 25.34 15.09 -43.22
CA LEU A 10 25.28 14.32 -41.99
C LEU A 10 24.32 15.04 -41.07
N GLY A 11 23.09 14.53 -40.94
CA GLY A 11 22.10 15.04 -39.97
C GLY A 11 22.43 14.54 -38.57
N PHE A 12 22.86 15.44 -37.69
CA PHE A 12 22.97 15.18 -36.25
C PHE A 12 21.54 15.19 -35.65
N LEU A 13 21.01 14.03 -35.29
CA LEU A 13 19.84 13.89 -34.41
C LEU A 13 20.27 14.18 -32.98
N LEU A 14 20.02 15.38 -32.51
CA LEU A 14 20.04 15.72 -31.09
C LEU A 14 18.85 15.00 -30.43
N ALA A 15 19.11 13.88 -29.77
CA ALA A 15 18.19 13.26 -28.85
C ALA A 15 18.05 14.21 -27.64
N ALA A 16 16.99 15.00 -27.61
CA ALA A 16 16.60 15.76 -26.43
C ALA A 16 16.22 14.78 -25.33
N GLY A 17 17.16 14.50 -24.44
CA GLY A 17 16.90 13.74 -23.23
C GLY A 17 15.89 14.51 -22.38
N GLN A 18 14.67 13.99 -22.29
CA GLN A 18 13.72 14.50 -21.33
C GLN A 18 14.33 14.37 -19.93
N PRO A 19 14.30 15.41 -19.10
CA PRO A 19 14.76 15.29 -17.73
C PRO A 19 13.85 14.27 -17.05
N ARG A 20 14.41 13.10 -16.75
CA ARG A 20 13.79 12.17 -15.80
C ARG A 20 13.83 12.90 -14.47
N ILE A 21 12.71 13.45 -14.05
CA ILE A 21 12.50 13.86 -12.67
C ILE A 21 12.67 12.55 -11.87
N ALA A 22 13.82 12.39 -11.24
CA ALA A 22 14.02 11.33 -10.26
C ALA A 22 13.08 11.67 -9.10
N ILE A 23 11.90 11.06 -9.10
CA ILE A 23 10.99 11.12 -7.98
C ILE A 23 11.68 10.31 -6.89
N SER A 24 12.26 11.01 -5.92
CA SER A 24 12.85 10.39 -4.74
C SER A 24 11.82 9.45 -4.15
N ALA A 25 12.17 8.18 -4.00
CA ALA A 25 11.31 7.22 -3.30
C ALA A 25 11.13 7.75 -1.88
N VAL A 26 9.90 8.01 -1.49
CA VAL A 26 9.59 8.59 -0.19
C VAL A 26 9.80 7.57 0.92
N LEU A 27 9.59 6.27 0.62
CA LEU A 27 9.89 5.15 1.51
C LEU A 27 11.24 4.53 1.09
N GLU A 28 12.22 4.62 1.97
CA GLU A 28 13.50 3.93 1.78
C GLU A 28 13.37 2.50 2.28
N GLN A 29 13.76 1.54 1.44
CA GLN A 29 13.69 0.11 1.76
C GLN A 29 15.05 -0.56 1.58
N ASP A 30 15.48 -1.30 2.62
CA ASP A 30 16.63 -2.19 2.58
C ASP A 30 16.19 -3.57 3.09
N GLY A 31 15.95 -4.50 2.17
CA GLY A 31 15.38 -5.80 2.49
C GLY A 31 14.03 -5.69 3.20
N SER A 32 13.98 -6.14 4.46
CA SER A 32 12.80 -6.06 5.34
C SER A 32 12.77 -4.82 6.25
N THR A 33 13.75 -3.93 6.12
CA THR A 33 13.79 -2.67 6.87
C THR A 33 13.22 -1.53 6.04
N LEU A 34 12.34 -0.73 6.62
CA LEU A 34 11.76 0.47 6.00
C LEU A 34 12.05 1.70 6.84
N ARG A 35 12.45 2.79 6.17
CA ARG A 35 12.54 4.12 6.75
C ARG A 35 11.42 4.99 6.18
N ILE A 36 10.64 5.58 7.07
CA ILE A 36 9.48 6.41 6.72
C ILE A 36 9.76 7.84 7.17
N PRO A 37 9.67 8.82 6.28
CA PRO A 37 9.93 10.24 6.60
C PRO A 37 8.72 10.88 7.31
N ALA A 38 8.34 10.34 8.46
CA ALA A 38 7.30 10.90 9.31
C ALA A 38 7.90 11.79 10.40
N SER A 39 7.07 12.49 11.15
CA SER A 39 7.48 13.27 12.32
C SER A 39 6.82 12.71 13.60
N PRO A 40 7.60 12.07 14.48
CA PRO A 40 8.99 11.66 14.31
C PRO A 40 9.17 10.59 13.22
N ALA A 41 10.39 10.49 12.66
CA ALA A 41 10.73 9.47 11.67
C ALA A 41 10.51 8.06 12.25
N LEU A 42 10.07 7.13 11.37
CA LEU A 42 9.83 5.75 11.77
C LEU A 42 10.79 4.82 11.05
N VAL A 43 11.32 3.85 11.79
CA VAL A 43 12.06 2.73 11.21
C VAL A 43 11.30 1.45 11.55
N LEU A 44 10.97 0.69 10.52
CA LEU A 44 10.24 -0.57 10.66
C LEU A 44 11.14 -1.74 10.30
N GLN A 45 11.00 -2.81 11.04
CA GLN A 45 11.49 -4.13 10.68
C GLN A 45 10.29 -5.04 10.43
N ILE A 46 10.19 -5.59 9.21
CA ILE A 46 9.14 -6.56 8.84
C ILE A 46 9.67 -7.97 9.13
N ASP A 47 8.81 -8.84 9.68
CA ASP A 47 9.14 -10.22 9.99
C ASP A 47 9.63 -10.99 8.75
N ALA A 48 10.62 -11.84 8.92
CA ALA A 48 11.30 -12.58 7.86
C ALA A 48 10.40 -13.58 7.08
N ALA A 49 9.23 -13.94 7.63
CA ALA A 49 8.24 -14.74 6.93
C ALA A 49 7.64 -14.01 5.70
N PHE A 50 7.72 -12.69 5.69
CA PHE A 50 7.18 -11.87 4.60
C PHE A 50 8.27 -11.50 3.60
N LYS A 51 8.03 -11.76 2.33
CA LYS A 51 8.94 -11.44 1.22
C LYS A 51 8.55 -10.09 0.61
N PRO A 52 9.50 -9.16 0.41
CA PRO A 52 9.22 -7.89 -0.21
C PRO A 52 8.90 -8.04 -1.71
N LEU A 53 7.97 -7.24 -2.18
CA LEU A 53 7.67 -7.06 -3.61
C LEU A 53 8.26 -5.76 -4.14
N LEU A 54 8.13 -5.55 -5.46
CA LEU A 54 8.46 -4.28 -6.08
C LEU A 54 7.60 -3.14 -5.50
N PRO A 55 8.14 -1.92 -5.42
CA PRO A 55 7.37 -0.76 -5.00
C PRO A 55 6.15 -0.51 -5.89
N LEU A 56 5.02 -0.16 -5.28
CA LEU A 56 3.80 0.21 -5.98
C LEU A 56 3.43 1.66 -5.67
N ARG A 57 3.19 2.46 -6.70
CA ARG A 57 2.73 3.83 -6.56
C ARG A 57 1.34 3.99 -7.12
N ILE A 58 0.43 4.53 -6.31
CA ILE A 58 -1.00 4.65 -6.63
C ILE A 58 -1.45 6.10 -6.52
N PRO A 59 -2.06 6.68 -7.58
CA PRO A 59 -2.80 7.93 -7.46
C PRO A 59 -4.14 7.66 -6.77
N ILE A 60 -4.49 8.45 -5.76
CA ILE A 60 -5.73 8.28 -5.00
C ILE A 60 -6.65 9.47 -5.27
N ALA A 61 -7.76 9.21 -5.96
CA ALA A 61 -8.82 10.17 -6.26
C ALA A 61 -8.35 11.52 -6.84
N GLY A 62 -7.17 11.57 -7.48
CA GLY A 62 -6.55 12.78 -8.00
C GLY A 62 -6.06 13.78 -6.94
N LYS A 63 -6.23 13.47 -5.66
CA LYS A 63 -5.88 14.35 -4.55
C LYS A 63 -4.51 14.04 -3.95
N THR A 64 -4.19 12.77 -3.86
CA THR A 64 -2.99 12.29 -3.19
C THR A 64 -2.29 11.23 -4.02
N THR A 65 -1.07 10.91 -3.63
CA THR A 65 -0.29 9.81 -4.21
C THR A 65 0.25 8.97 -3.08
N ALA A 66 -0.03 7.67 -3.13
CA ALA A 66 0.48 6.67 -2.20
C ALA A 66 1.73 5.99 -2.75
N ASP A 67 2.79 5.94 -1.96
CA ASP A 67 3.96 5.08 -2.16
C ASP A 67 3.81 3.86 -1.24
N ARG A 68 3.72 2.67 -1.82
CA ARG A 68 3.49 1.41 -1.12
C ARG A 68 4.68 0.49 -1.16
N ARG A 69 4.96 -0.14 -0.02
CA ARG A 69 5.81 -1.32 0.10
C ARG A 69 4.95 -2.48 0.56
N ILE A 70 4.94 -3.53 -0.24
CA ILE A 70 4.11 -4.72 -0.03
C ILE A 70 5.03 -5.89 0.28
N PHE A 71 4.69 -6.61 1.35
CA PHE A 71 5.39 -7.80 1.80
C PHE A 71 4.39 -8.94 1.89
N VAL A 72 4.73 -10.07 1.29
CA VAL A 72 3.82 -11.21 1.11
C VAL A 72 4.33 -12.44 1.86
N ASP A 73 3.46 -13.08 2.60
CA ASP A 73 3.58 -14.46 3.02
C ASP A 73 2.56 -15.31 2.22
N ALA A 74 3.06 -16.19 1.37
CA ALA A 74 2.26 -17.07 0.51
C ALA A 74 2.69 -18.52 0.67
N ASP A 75 1.81 -19.45 0.27
CA ASP A 75 2.14 -20.88 0.22
C ASP A 75 2.94 -21.26 -1.03
N ALA A 76 3.20 -22.56 -1.19
CA ALA A 76 3.95 -23.09 -2.32
C ALA A 76 3.23 -22.93 -3.67
N GLU A 77 1.91 -22.80 -3.66
CA GLU A 77 1.06 -22.56 -4.81
C GLU A 77 0.83 -21.07 -5.09
N ALA A 78 1.60 -20.18 -4.45
CA ALA A 78 1.52 -18.73 -4.52
C ALA A 78 0.17 -18.16 -4.05
N SER A 79 -0.58 -18.90 -3.21
CA SER A 79 -1.78 -18.38 -2.58
C SER A 79 -1.41 -17.51 -1.37
N ILE A 80 -1.90 -16.28 -1.34
CA ILE A 80 -1.60 -15.35 -0.27
C ILE A 80 -2.24 -15.81 1.03
N ARG A 81 -1.41 -15.98 2.07
CA ARG A 81 -1.85 -16.21 3.44
C ARG A 81 -1.97 -14.92 4.20
N ARG A 82 -0.94 -14.06 4.08
CA ARG A 82 -0.86 -12.78 4.79
C ARG A 82 -0.14 -11.73 3.95
N LEU A 83 -0.48 -10.46 4.20
CA LEU A 83 0.21 -9.30 3.63
C LEU A 83 0.55 -8.30 4.75
N VAL A 84 1.67 -7.63 4.58
CA VAL A 84 1.95 -6.35 5.23
C VAL A 84 2.09 -5.32 4.13
N ILE A 85 1.33 -4.22 4.23
CA ILE A 85 1.46 -3.08 3.34
C ILE A 85 1.80 -1.86 4.19
N VAL A 86 2.92 -1.23 3.85
CA VAL A 86 3.30 0.07 4.42
C VAL A 86 3.08 1.11 3.33
N GLN A 87 2.22 2.08 3.63
CA GLN A 87 1.87 3.17 2.72
C GLN A 87 2.29 4.50 3.31
N TYR A 88 2.96 5.29 2.52
CA TYR A 88 3.14 6.71 2.76
C TYR A 88 2.40 7.48 1.69
N GLU A 89 1.47 8.32 2.09
CA GLU A 89 0.61 9.06 1.19
C GLU A 89 0.85 10.55 1.33
N THR A 90 0.95 11.23 0.21
CA THR A 90 1.21 12.68 0.16
C THR A 90 0.16 13.39 -0.67
N VAL A 91 -0.23 14.58 -0.24
CA VAL A 91 -1.11 15.47 -1.00
C VAL A 91 -0.39 15.93 -2.27
N ASN A 92 -1.08 15.86 -3.41
CA ASN A 92 -0.51 16.29 -4.68
C ASN A 92 -0.28 17.81 -4.71
N PRO A 93 0.79 18.29 -5.36
CA PRO A 93 1.07 19.72 -5.45
C PRO A 93 -0.12 20.53 -5.99
N GLY A 94 -0.46 21.61 -5.30
CA GLY A 94 -1.55 22.52 -5.68
C GLY A 94 -2.96 22.05 -5.29
N VAL A 95 -3.10 20.87 -4.70
CA VAL A 95 -4.39 20.35 -4.21
C VAL A 95 -4.66 20.90 -2.81
N LYS A 96 -5.84 21.47 -2.61
CA LYS A 96 -6.32 21.91 -1.28
C LYS A 96 -6.97 20.73 -0.57
N PHE A 97 -6.17 19.96 0.14
CA PHE A 97 -6.59 18.81 0.92
C PHE A 97 -5.69 18.68 2.15
N SER A 98 -6.20 18.11 3.22
CA SER A 98 -5.40 17.70 4.39
C SER A 98 -5.99 16.45 5.00
N PHE A 99 -5.12 15.59 5.51
CA PHE A 99 -5.52 14.39 6.22
C PHE A 99 -6.09 14.73 7.59
N VAL A 100 -7.36 14.39 7.80
CA VAL A 100 -8.06 14.53 9.08
C VAL A 100 -8.78 13.23 9.35
N TYR A 101 -8.55 12.67 10.52
CA TYR A 101 -9.22 11.45 10.93
C TYR A 101 -10.42 11.74 11.82
N PRO A 102 -11.58 11.08 11.59
CA PRO A 102 -12.63 11.03 12.56
C PRO A 102 -12.10 10.36 13.83
N ALA A 103 -12.63 10.75 14.99
CA ALA A 103 -12.25 10.14 16.25
C ALA A 103 -12.53 8.62 16.20
N ARG A 104 -11.49 7.82 16.26
CA ARG A 104 -11.51 6.35 16.36
C ARG A 104 -10.73 5.94 17.59
N PRO A 105 -10.98 4.75 18.14
CA PRO A 105 -10.17 4.24 19.24
C PRO A 105 -8.69 4.24 18.84
N PRO A 106 -7.80 4.86 19.62
CA PRO A 106 -6.39 4.83 19.35
C PRO A 106 -5.80 3.46 19.66
N ALA A 107 -4.72 3.11 18.96
CA ALA A 107 -3.89 1.97 19.31
C ALA A 107 -2.44 2.42 19.43
N GLU A 108 -1.79 1.97 20.49
CA GLU A 108 -0.37 2.19 20.67
C GLU A 108 0.42 1.17 19.86
N PHE A 109 1.37 1.67 19.06
CA PHE A 109 2.31 0.87 18.31
C PHE A 109 3.73 1.43 18.50
N GLY A 110 4.55 0.71 19.25
CA GLY A 110 5.77 1.27 19.82
C GLY A 110 5.44 2.47 20.73
N ALA A 111 6.18 3.55 20.59
CA ALA A 111 5.96 4.80 21.31
C ALA A 111 5.02 5.78 20.56
N GLN A 112 4.27 5.29 19.58
CA GLN A 112 3.43 6.11 18.71
C GLN A 112 1.97 5.71 18.81
N THR A 113 1.07 6.69 18.72
CA THR A 113 -0.38 6.50 18.71
C THR A 113 -0.91 6.56 17.28
N PHE A 114 -1.73 5.58 16.91
CA PHE A 114 -2.37 5.45 15.61
C PHE A 114 -3.89 5.38 15.76
N GLN A 115 -4.61 5.79 14.73
CA GLN A 115 -6.01 5.44 14.56
C GLN A 115 -6.10 3.98 14.12
N PHE A 116 -6.88 3.17 14.84
CA PHE A 116 -7.01 1.75 14.58
C PHE A 116 -8.37 1.40 13.99
N HIS A 117 -8.37 0.57 12.97
CA HIS A 117 -9.57 -0.04 12.40
C HIS A 117 -9.28 -1.47 11.97
N ALA A 118 -10.23 -2.39 12.22
CA ALA A 118 -10.14 -3.77 11.75
C ALA A 118 -11.52 -4.32 11.39
N TYR A 119 -11.56 -5.06 10.27
CA TYR A 119 -12.78 -5.58 9.67
C TYR A 119 -12.46 -6.75 8.73
N VAL A 120 -13.49 -7.46 8.24
CA VAL A 120 -13.35 -8.36 7.10
C VAL A 120 -13.76 -7.62 5.84
N HIS A 121 -12.92 -7.68 4.82
CA HIS A 121 -13.10 -6.97 3.55
C HIS A 121 -13.33 -7.95 2.41
N ASP A 122 -14.34 -7.70 1.57
CA ASP A 122 -14.54 -8.42 0.31
C ASP A 122 -13.74 -7.73 -0.81
N ASP A 123 -12.46 -8.08 -0.89
CA ASP A 123 -11.49 -7.47 -1.80
C ASP A 123 -11.84 -7.72 -3.28
N GLU A 124 -12.35 -8.91 -3.60
CA GLU A 124 -12.78 -9.22 -4.97
C GLU A 124 -13.95 -8.32 -5.41
N ARG A 125 -14.95 -8.16 -4.54
CA ARG A 125 -16.09 -7.28 -4.79
C ARG A 125 -15.67 -5.82 -4.88
N ALA A 126 -14.79 -5.36 -3.99
CA ALA A 126 -14.27 -3.99 -3.99
C ALA A 126 -13.49 -3.70 -5.28
N ALA A 127 -12.60 -4.61 -5.69
CA ALA A 127 -11.84 -4.50 -6.93
C ALA A 127 -12.73 -4.52 -8.18
N ALA A 128 -13.76 -5.36 -8.21
CA ALA A 128 -14.71 -5.43 -9.32
C ALA A 128 -15.55 -4.14 -9.43
N ARG A 129 -15.95 -3.56 -8.29
CA ARG A 129 -16.74 -2.31 -8.27
C ARG A 129 -15.92 -1.09 -8.68
N SER A 130 -14.65 -1.06 -8.32
CA SER A 130 -13.77 0.09 -8.54
C SER A 130 -12.35 -0.37 -8.90
N PRO A 131 -12.12 -0.87 -10.13
CA PRO A 131 -10.83 -1.44 -10.54
C PRO A 131 -9.69 -0.43 -10.52
N ASP A 132 -9.98 0.86 -10.72
CA ASP A 132 -9.01 1.95 -10.71
C ASP A 132 -8.80 2.56 -9.31
N ALA A 133 -9.50 2.06 -8.30
CA ALA A 133 -9.30 2.47 -6.93
C ALA A 133 -8.19 1.66 -6.25
N GLU A 134 -7.85 2.06 -5.05
CA GLU A 134 -6.73 1.53 -4.26
C GLU A 134 -6.73 -0.01 -4.12
N ALA A 135 -7.89 -0.61 -3.80
CA ALA A 135 -8.02 -2.06 -3.68
C ALA A 135 -7.85 -2.75 -5.04
N GLY A 136 -8.52 -2.25 -6.09
CA GLY A 136 -8.44 -2.79 -7.44
C GLY A 136 -7.01 -2.77 -8.00
N LEU A 137 -6.32 -1.63 -7.89
CA LEU A 137 -4.93 -1.49 -8.34
C LEU A 137 -3.98 -2.39 -7.56
N THR A 138 -4.18 -2.54 -6.24
CA THR A 138 -3.36 -3.44 -5.42
C THR A 138 -3.59 -4.90 -5.79
N ARG A 139 -4.84 -5.31 -5.97
CA ARG A 139 -5.19 -6.67 -6.41
C ARG A 139 -4.59 -6.98 -7.78
N ALA A 140 -4.74 -6.07 -8.75
CA ALA A 140 -4.17 -6.23 -10.09
C ALA A 140 -2.66 -6.40 -10.04
N PHE A 141 -1.96 -5.57 -9.24
CA PHE A 141 -0.53 -5.69 -9.04
C PHE A 141 -0.13 -7.06 -8.45
N LEU A 142 -0.82 -7.54 -7.42
CA LEU A 142 -0.54 -8.84 -6.81
C LEU A 142 -0.74 -10.00 -7.80
N VAL A 143 -1.79 -9.94 -8.61
CA VAL A 143 -2.05 -10.94 -9.68
C VAL A 143 -0.94 -10.88 -10.75
N GLU A 144 -0.50 -9.70 -11.16
CA GLU A 144 0.62 -9.52 -12.10
C GLU A 144 1.94 -10.09 -11.56
N GLN A 145 2.16 -10.01 -10.23
CA GLN A 145 3.29 -10.64 -9.57
C GLN A 145 3.15 -12.18 -9.43
N GLY A 146 2.07 -12.77 -9.94
CA GLY A 146 1.83 -14.22 -9.97
C GLY A 146 1.16 -14.81 -8.74
N PHE A 147 0.60 -13.98 -7.85
CA PHE A 147 -0.09 -14.47 -6.67
C PHE A 147 -1.57 -14.77 -6.93
N ARG A 148 -2.08 -15.78 -6.22
CA ARG A 148 -3.51 -16.03 -6.06
C ARG A 148 -4.00 -15.21 -4.89
N VAL A 149 -4.83 -14.20 -5.21
CA VAL A 149 -5.36 -13.25 -4.22
C VAL A 149 -6.68 -13.77 -3.69
N PRO A 150 -6.83 -13.98 -2.36
CA PRO A 150 -8.09 -14.38 -1.74
C PRO A 150 -9.24 -13.42 -2.06
N ARG A 151 -10.46 -13.91 -1.94
CA ARG A 151 -11.66 -13.07 -2.05
C ARG A 151 -11.82 -12.21 -0.81
N LEU A 152 -11.67 -12.83 0.36
CA LEU A 152 -11.90 -12.18 1.64
C LEU A 152 -10.61 -12.00 2.41
N PHE A 153 -10.47 -10.83 2.99
CA PHE A 153 -9.39 -10.50 3.88
C PHE A 153 -9.90 -10.07 5.26
N ARG A 154 -9.29 -10.60 6.31
CA ARG A 154 -9.33 -9.97 7.64
C ARG A 154 -8.23 -8.92 7.67
N LEU A 155 -8.60 -7.65 7.87
CA LEU A 155 -7.71 -6.51 7.72
C LEU A 155 -7.61 -5.72 9.02
N ALA A 156 -6.38 -5.36 9.42
CA ALA A 156 -6.08 -4.35 10.43
C ALA A 156 -5.39 -3.16 9.76
N ARG A 157 -5.87 -1.95 10.05
CA ARG A 157 -5.32 -0.68 9.55
C ARG A 157 -4.92 0.18 10.74
N LEU A 158 -3.65 0.57 10.79
CA LEU A 158 -3.13 1.63 11.65
C LEU A 158 -2.78 2.83 10.80
N ALA A 159 -3.30 4.00 11.12
CA ALA A 159 -3.05 5.21 10.34
C ALA A 159 -2.80 6.41 11.24
N ARG A 160 -1.90 7.29 10.80
CA ARG A 160 -1.69 8.60 11.44
C ARG A 160 -1.23 9.63 10.42
N VAL A 161 -1.50 10.89 10.71
CA VAL A 161 -0.88 12.01 10.01
C VAL A 161 0.63 11.95 10.26
N ALA A 162 1.42 12.07 9.20
CA ALA A 162 2.86 11.89 9.26
C ALA A 162 3.63 13.20 9.50
N ASP A 163 3.01 14.34 9.22
CA ASP A 163 3.59 15.69 9.41
C ASP A 163 2.65 16.57 10.25
N GLY A 164 3.14 17.77 10.60
CA GLY A 164 2.36 18.75 11.38
C GLY A 164 1.27 19.47 10.59
N ASP A 165 1.35 19.44 9.26
CA ASP A 165 0.51 20.25 8.37
C ASP A 165 -0.63 19.43 7.73
N GLY A 166 -0.70 18.13 8.01
CA GLY A 166 -1.69 17.24 7.45
C GLY A 166 -1.50 16.99 5.94
N GLN A 167 -0.30 17.17 5.41
CA GLN A 167 0.00 16.98 3.99
C GLN A 167 0.49 15.58 3.67
N SER A 168 0.77 14.78 4.70
CA SER A 168 1.15 13.39 4.55
C SER A 168 0.58 12.51 5.65
N GLU A 169 0.37 11.23 5.31
CA GLU A 169 -0.02 10.21 6.27
C GLU A 169 0.80 8.94 6.09
N VAL A 170 0.88 8.17 7.16
CA VAL A 170 1.42 6.81 7.13
C VAL A 170 0.33 5.82 7.53
N ILE A 171 0.24 4.73 6.78
CA ILE A 171 -0.71 3.66 7.03
C ILE A 171 0.01 2.33 7.03
N PHE A 172 -0.29 1.50 8.02
CA PHE A 172 0.10 0.10 8.08
C PHE A 172 -1.15 -0.76 7.91
N PHE A 173 -1.12 -1.63 6.92
CA PHE A 173 -2.12 -2.68 6.77
C PHE A 173 -1.46 -4.03 7.10
N TYR A 174 -2.12 -4.78 7.93
CA TYR A 174 -1.87 -6.19 8.13
C TYR A 174 -3.12 -6.95 7.70
N ILE A 175 -2.94 -7.92 6.83
CA ILE A 175 -4.02 -8.56 6.09
C ILE A 175 -3.84 -10.07 6.17
N GLU A 176 -4.92 -10.80 6.47
CA GLU A 176 -4.94 -12.26 6.49
C GLU A 176 -6.00 -12.78 5.55
N ASN A 177 -5.71 -13.89 4.86
CA ASN A 177 -6.71 -14.64 4.10
C ASN A 177 -7.83 -15.11 5.04
N ALA A 178 -9.07 -14.80 4.70
CA ALA A 178 -10.25 -15.15 5.48
C ALA A 178 -11.23 -16.05 4.70
N ASP A 179 -10.87 -16.52 3.51
CA ASP A 179 -11.78 -17.31 2.67
C ASP A 179 -12.31 -18.58 3.36
N ALA A 180 -11.45 -19.22 4.17
CA ALA A 180 -11.84 -20.46 4.88
C ALA A 180 -12.82 -20.21 6.04
N ASP A 181 -12.96 -18.96 6.51
CA ASP A 181 -13.82 -18.63 7.66
C ASP A 181 -15.27 -18.36 7.25
N PHE A 182 -15.53 -18.22 5.95
CA PHE A 182 -16.84 -17.83 5.42
C PHE A 182 -17.29 -18.73 4.28
N ALA A 183 -18.58 -18.99 4.22
CA ALA A 183 -19.19 -19.69 3.09
C ALA A 183 -19.06 -18.87 1.79
N PRO A 184 -19.07 -19.51 0.62
CA PRO A 184 -19.17 -18.82 -0.66
C PRO A 184 -20.41 -17.91 -0.73
N GLY A 185 -20.26 -16.72 -1.33
CA GLY A 185 -21.34 -15.76 -1.48
C GLY A 185 -21.10 -14.44 -0.71
N PRO A 186 -22.07 -13.53 -0.69
CA PRO A 186 -21.96 -12.25 -0.01
C PRO A 186 -21.71 -12.43 1.50
N LEU A 187 -20.90 -11.54 2.10
CA LEU A 187 -20.66 -11.53 3.54
C LEU A 187 -21.95 -11.16 4.28
N PRO A 188 -22.49 -12.03 5.15
CA PRO A 188 -23.69 -11.72 5.92
C PRO A 188 -23.42 -10.58 6.90
N GLY A 189 -24.24 -9.52 6.87
CA GLY A 189 -24.10 -8.38 7.76
C GLY A 189 -23.03 -7.37 7.38
N ALA A 190 -22.42 -7.51 6.20
CA ALA A 190 -21.51 -6.51 5.66
C ALA A 190 -22.26 -5.19 5.38
N ASP A 191 -21.56 -4.07 5.52
CA ASP A 191 -22.06 -2.74 5.20
C ASP A 191 -22.13 -2.48 3.66
N GLU A 192 -22.43 -1.23 3.27
CA GLU A 192 -22.55 -0.84 1.86
C GLU A 192 -21.21 -0.98 1.10
N ASP A 193 -20.10 -0.83 1.81
CA ASP A 193 -18.76 -0.98 1.25
C ASP A 193 -18.33 -2.46 1.12
N GLY A 194 -19.09 -3.36 1.73
CA GLY A 194 -18.80 -4.80 1.75
C GLY A 194 -17.92 -5.20 2.92
N ASP A 195 -17.79 -4.34 3.92
CA ASP A 195 -16.99 -4.57 5.11
C ASP A 195 -17.84 -5.16 6.24
N LEU A 196 -17.34 -6.21 6.89
CA LEU A 196 -17.95 -6.81 8.07
C LEU A 196 -17.15 -6.44 9.32
N ALA A 197 -17.80 -5.77 10.25
CA ALA A 197 -17.17 -5.38 11.51
C ALA A 197 -16.75 -6.59 12.34
N LEU A 198 -15.52 -6.56 12.86
CA LEU A 198 -15.04 -7.54 13.82
C LEU A 198 -15.49 -7.19 15.26
N ASP A 199 -15.68 -8.22 16.08
CA ASP A 199 -15.86 -8.03 17.52
C ASP A 199 -14.56 -7.54 18.21
N ALA A 200 -14.65 -7.15 19.47
CA ALA A 200 -13.53 -6.57 20.21
C ALA A 200 -12.36 -7.55 20.38
N ALA A 201 -12.64 -8.83 20.62
CA ALA A 201 -11.61 -9.85 20.80
C ALA A 201 -10.85 -10.12 19.50
N SER A 202 -11.57 -10.23 18.39
CA SER A 202 -11.01 -10.40 17.04
C SER A 202 -10.17 -9.18 16.62
N LYS A 203 -10.62 -7.96 16.94
CA LYS A 203 -9.86 -6.72 16.70
C LYS A 203 -8.55 -6.71 17.48
N GLN A 204 -8.59 -7.07 18.76
CA GLN A 204 -7.37 -7.13 19.57
C GLN A 204 -6.41 -8.21 19.05
N ALA A 205 -6.93 -9.39 18.70
CA ALA A 205 -6.11 -10.48 18.21
C ALA A 205 -5.37 -10.13 16.91
N ILE A 206 -6.05 -9.50 15.95
CA ILE A 206 -5.38 -9.08 14.69
C ILE A 206 -4.40 -7.93 14.91
N LEU A 207 -4.65 -7.01 15.86
CA LEU A 207 -3.71 -5.97 16.24
C LEU A 207 -2.41 -6.55 16.80
N GLU A 208 -2.49 -7.56 17.67
CA GLU A 208 -1.30 -8.22 18.21
C GLU A 208 -0.50 -8.97 17.13
N ARG A 209 -1.18 -9.60 16.15
CA ARG A 209 -0.51 -10.22 15.00
C ARG A 209 0.16 -9.18 14.10
N LEU A 210 -0.46 -8.00 13.89
CA LEU A 210 0.19 -6.90 13.20
C LEU A 210 1.48 -6.49 13.93
N LYS A 211 1.42 -6.30 15.26
CA LYS A 211 2.59 -5.93 16.07
C LYS A 211 3.68 -6.98 16.05
N SER A 212 3.33 -8.26 15.87
CA SER A 212 4.28 -9.34 15.70
C SER A 212 4.92 -9.38 14.32
N ALA A 213 4.18 -8.96 13.28
CA ALA A 213 4.65 -8.95 11.90
C ALA A 213 5.48 -7.70 11.56
N VAL A 214 5.26 -6.60 12.28
CA VAL A 214 5.91 -5.30 12.05
C VAL A 214 6.43 -4.76 13.37
N HIS A 215 7.72 -4.47 13.44
CA HIS A 215 8.36 -3.92 14.63
C HIS A 215 8.84 -2.50 14.37
N LEU A 216 8.51 -1.56 15.27
CA LEU A 216 9.15 -0.25 15.31
C LEU A 216 10.54 -0.41 15.96
N VAL A 217 11.55 0.01 15.21
CA VAL A 217 12.94 0.04 15.72
C VAL A 217 13.15 1.41 16.39
N PRO A 218 13.70 1.44 17.60
CA PRO A 218 13.99 2.69 18.32
C PRO A 218 14.93 3.64 17.56
#